data_a513e191e19f59e30093cd46ca114619
#
_entry.id   a513e191e19f59e30093cd46ca114619
#
_cell.length_a   1.000
_cell.length_b   1.000
_cell.length_c   1.000
_cell.angle_alpha   90.00
_cell.angle_beta   90.00
_cell.angle_gamma   90.00
#
_symmetry.space_group_name_H-M   'P 1'
#
loop_
_entity.id
_entity.type
_entity.pdbx_description
1 polymer ?
#
loop_
_entity_poly.entity_id
_entity_poly.type
_entity_poly.pdbx_seq_one_letter_code
_entity_poly.pdbx_strand_id
1 'polypeptide(L)'
;MNKFYLILVSIFFVTSFSTAEIVNQIEITGNKRVSDETIKVYADIKQVGSDFTRTDLDNILKNLYSTNFFEDVNIEINNNKLTINLNEYPLINEIVLIGEPSKKISEQIKKIISLKEKNSFIKNNLNKDVILIKKLYSSLGFKFTNINTKVRKIDENNYDIAIDIDKGNLTKIKKIFFSGDKKVKEKRLRDIIASEEDKFWKVISNNSKFNESQINLDKRLLVNYYKNLGYYDVEVTSTSAEILDSSNVNLYYSINAGNRYTFEKIETIVDSTFDKKIFYPLNKSYKKIIGEYYSPLKVKKILEEIDELIERNNLQFVEHDVKQTIENDRIKLAFNIIEGKKVLIERINIRGNNVTNENVIRGELMLDEGDPFTNLNLDKSIANIKSRNIFKTVKSEVLEGSSADLKIINIDIEEKPTGEISAGAGVGTNGGTLAFTITENNWLGEGKKVALDFELTAESLKGQFTYTNPNYDLLGNSIQYSLTNTTNDKPDQGYEN
;
A
#
# COMPACT_ATOMS: atom_id res chain seq x y z
N MET A 1 -81.85 -11.14 -0.91
CA MET A 1 -81.44 -11.81 -2.18
C MET A 1 -80.23 -11.03 -2.73
N ASN A 2 -78.99 -11.41 -2.35
CA ASN A 2 -77.80 -10.81 -2.90
C ASN A 2 -76.92 -11.95 -3.43
N LYS A 3 -76.72 -11.94 -4.72
CA LYS A 3 -75.87 -12.92 -5.43
C LYS A 3 -74.38 -12.44 -5.29
N PHE A 4 -73.55 -13.24 -4.61
CA PHE A 4 -72.11 -13.10 -4.57
C PHE A 4 -71.51 -13.69 -5.87
N TYR A 5 -70.88 -12.86 -6.70
CA TYR A 5 -70.04 -13.33 -7.85
C TYR A 5 -68.67 -13.62 -7.33
N LEU A 6 -68.28 -14.89 -7.36
CA LEU A 6 -66.95 -15.36 -7.07
C LEU A 6 -66.11 -15.20 -8.37
N ILE A 7 -65.21 -14.21 -8.43
CA ILE A 7 -64.28 -14.07 -9.52
C ILE A 7 -63.02 -14.87 -9.16
N LEU A 8 -62.87 -16.00 -9.84
CA LEU A 8 -61.70 -16.87 -9.78
C LEU A 8 -60.62 -16.22 -10.67
N VAL A 9 -59.64 -15.51 -10.06
CA VAL A 9 -58.46 -15.02 -10.76
C VAL A 9 -57.46 -16.19 -10.85
N SER A 10 -57.41 -16.84 -12.01
CA SER A 10 -56.39 -17.81 -12.34
C SER A 10 -55.09 -17.06 -12.64
N ILE A 11 -54.18 -17.03 -11.66
CA ILE A 11 -52.80 -16.57 -11.85
C ILE A 11 -52.08 -17.61 -12.71
N PHE A 12 -51.89 -17.31 -13.98
CA PHE A 12 -50.97 -18.06 -14.86
C PHE A 12 -49.54 -17.79 -14.38
N PHE A 13 -48.99 -18.69 -13.60
CA PHE A 13 -47.56 -18.78 -13.40
C PHE A 13 -46.95 -19.22 -14.73
N VAL A 14 -46.44 -18.28 -15.51
CA VAL A 14 -45.55 -18.60 -16.64
C VAL A 14 -44.20 -19.03 -16.04
N THR A 15 -44.11 -20.33 -15.71
CA THR A 15 -42.80 -20.94 -15.44
C THR A 15 -42.07 -20.98 -16.79
N SER A 16 -41.11 -20.09 -16.96
CA SER A 16 -40.13 -20.20 -18.06
C SER A 16 -39.36 -21.48 -17.82
N PHE A 17 -39.79 -22.57 -18.46
CA PHE A 17 -38.98 -23.79 -18.55
C PHE A 17 -37.72 -23.42 -19.35
N SER A 18 -36.59 -23.39 -18.69
CA SER A 18 -35.28 -23.41 -19.36
C SER A 18 -35.17 -24.78 -20.02
N THR A 19 -35.54 -24.87 -21.29
CA THR A 19 -35.34 -26.10 -22.07
C THR A 19 -33.85 -26.26 -22.31
N ALA A 20 -33.27 -27.32 -21.76
CA ALA A 20 -31.93 -27.76 -22.11
C ALA A 20 -31.98 -28.37 -23.53
N GLU A 21 -31.08 -27.99 -24.40
CA GLU A 21 -30.97 -28.53 -25.75
C GLU A 21 -29.76 -29.42 -25.86
N ILE A 22 -29.98 -30.67 -26.41
CA ILE A 22 -28.88 -31.58 -26.67
C ILE A 22 -28.05 -31.06 -27.86
N VAL A 23 -26.75 -30.87 -27.67
CA VAL A 23 -25.83 -30.41 -28.71
C VAL A 23 -25.05 -31.58 -29.27
N ASN A 24 -25.27 -31.91 -30.54
CA ASN A 24 -24.61 -33.01 -31.24
C ASN A 24 -23.41 -32.56 -32.11
N GLN A 25 -23.30 -31.24 -32.36
CA GLN A 25 -22.23 -30.66 -33.16
C GLN A 25 -21.88 -29.27 -32.63
N ILE A 26 -20.59 -28.94 -32.62
CA ILE A 26 -20.08 -27.63 -32.27
C ILE A 26 -19.33 -27.09 -33.49
N GLU A 27 -19.73 -25.91 -33.95
CA GLU A 27 -19.06 -25.17 -35.01
C GLU A 27 -18.55 -23.84 -34.50
N ILE A 28 -17.28 -23.56 -34.73
CA ILE A 28 -16.62 -22.31 -34.34
C ILE A 28 -16.18 -21.60 -35.63
N THR A 29 -16.50 -20.33 -35.73
CA THR A 29 -16.20 -19.54 -36.94
C THR A 29 -15.71 -18.15 -36.58
N GLY A 30 -14.94 -17.52 -37.47
CA GLY A 30 -14.43 -16.16 -37.29
C GLY A 30 -13.12 -16.07 -36.49
N ASN A 31 -12.66 -17.17 -35.89
CA ASN A 31 -11.34 -17.26 -35.30
C ASN A 31 -10.26 -17.32 -36.39
N LYS A 32 -9.17 -16.60 -36.18
CA LYS A 32 -8.03 -16.53 -37.12
C LYS A 32 -6.73 -17.01 -36.45
N ARG A 33 -6.52 -16.66 -35.19
CA ARG A 33 -5.30 -16.92 -34.42
C ARG A 33 -5.50 -17.97 -33.35
N VAL A 34 -6.68 -17.98 -32.74
CA VAL A 34 -7.00 -18.90 -31.64
C VAL A 34 -7.61 -20.16 -32.24
N SER A 35 -7.02 -21.34 -31.97
CA SER A 35 -7.55 -22.60 -32.49
C SER A 35 -8.88 -22.97 -31.83
N ASP A 36 -9.69 -23.76 -32.57
CA ASP A 36 -10.98 -24.25 -32.04
C ASP A 36 -10.82 -25.00 -30.72
N GLU A 37 -9.75 -25.79 -30.59
CA GLU A 37 -9.45 -26.53 -29.37
C GLU A 37 -9.20 -25.60 -28.17
N THR A 38 -8.43 -24.53 -28.42
CA THR A 38 -8.14 -23.51 -27.42
C THR A 38 -9.41 -22.78 -27.00
N ILE A 39 -10.28 -22.44 -27.96
CA ILE A 39 -11.57 -21.79 -27.71
C ILE A 39 -12.46 -22.71 -26.85
N LYS A 40 -12.56 -23.99 -27.18
CA LYS A 40 -13.33 -24.97 -26.39
C LYS A 40 -12.85 -25.07 -24.95
N VAL A 41 -11.53 -25.06 -24.73
CA VAL A 41 -10.95 -25.12 -23.39
C VAL A 41 -11.24 -23.84 -22.59
N TYR A 42 -10.99 -22.66 -23.16
CA TYR A 42 -11.25 -21.41 -22.45
C TYR A 42 -12.73 -21.17 -22.19
N ALA A 43 -13.60 -21.58 -23.09
CA ALA A 43 -15.04 -21.47 -22.95
C ALA A 43 -15.63 -22.50 -21.96
N ASP A 44 -14.85 -23.48 -21.54
CA ASP A 44 -15.30 -24.62 -20.73
C ASP A 44 -16.52 -25.33 -21.37
N ILE A 45 -16.40 -25.63 -22.66
CA ILE A 45 -17.50 -26.21 -23.44
C ILE A 45 -17.66 -27.69 -23.06
N LYS A 46 -18.87 -28.06 -22.69
CA LYS A 46 -19.25 -29.46 -22.39
C LYS A 46 -19.02 -30.36 -23.61
N GLN A 47 -18.89 -31.67 -23.38
CA GLN A 47 -18.74 -32.63 -24.45
C GLN A 47 -19.99 -32.70 -25.35
N VAL A 48 -19.77 -33.01 -26.63
CA VAL A 48 -20.82 -33.24 -27.60
C VAL A 48 -21.74 -34.36 -27.11
N GLY A 49 -23.06 -34.21 -27.25
CA GLY A 49 -24.07 -35.09 -26.71
C GLY A 49 -24.59 -34.69 -25.32
N SER A 50 -24.06 -33.62 -24.72
CA SER A 50 -24.53 -33.08 -23.44
C SER A 50 -25.68 -32.08 -23.62
N ASP A 51 -26.44 -31.92 -22.53
CA ASP A 51 -27.47 -30.88 -22.45
C ASP A 51 -26.85 -29.53 -22.16
N PHE A 52 -27.21 -28.50 -22.97
CA PHE A 52 -26.83 -27.12 -22.78
C PHE A 52 -28.03 -26.30 -22.31
N THR A 53 -27.87 -25.69 -21.16
CA THR A 53 -28.83 -24.73 -20.61
C THR A 53 -28.45 -23.30 -21.01
N ARG A 54 -29.39 -22.36 -20.85
CA ARG A 54 -29.08 -20.93 -21.06
C ARG A 54 -27.94 -20.44 -20.16
N THR A 55 -27.85 -20.96 -18.93
CA THR A 55 -26.75 -20.65 -17.99
C THR A 55 -25.40 -21.14 -18.55
N ASP A 56 -25.36 -22.27 -19.22
CA ASP A 56 -24.13 -22.76 -19.84
C ASP A 56 -23.67 -21.84 -20.98
N LEU A 57 -24.61 -21.36 -21.82
CA LEU A 57 -24.29 -20.38 -22.88
C LEU A 57 -23.80 -19.06 -22.31
N ASP A 58 -24.44 -18.55 -21.26
CA ASP A 58 -24.00 -17.33 -20.56
C ASP A 58 -22.60 -17.50 -19.96
N ASN A 59 -22.28 -18.69 -19.41
CA ASN A 59 -20.94 -19.00 -18.89
C ASN A 59 -19.90 -19.08 -20.02
N ILE A 60 -20.20 -19.73 -21.13
CA ILE A 60 -19.33 -19.78 -22.32
C ILE A 60 -19.04 -18.35 -22.78
N LEU A 61 -20.08 -17.53 -22.95
CA LEU A 61 -19.96 -16.13 -23.35
C LEU A 61 -19.05 -15.34 -22.40
N LYS A 62 -19.30 -15.46 -21.09
CA LYS A 62 -18.51 -14.79 -20.04
C LYS A 62 -17.04 -15.25 -20.06
N ASN A 63 -16.82 -16.55 -20.19
CA ASN A 63 -15.49 -17.11 -20.22
C ASN A 63 -14.70 -16.62 -21.44
N LEU A 64 -15.30 -16.62 -22.62
CA LEU A 64 -14.66 -16.12 -23.85
C LEU A 64 -14.34 -14.63 -23.77
N TYR A 65 -15.26 -13.77 -23.30
CA TYR A 65 -14.97 -12.35 -23.10
C TYR A 65 -13.87 -12.10 -22.04
N SER A 66 -13.80 -12.94 -21.02
CA SER A 66 -12.78 -12.81 -19.96
C SER A 66 -11.35 -13.01 -20.45
N THR A 67 -11.17 -13.72 -21.58
CA THR A 67 -9.85 -13.91 -22.20
C THR A 67 -9.29 -12.63 -22.82
N ASN A 68 -10.12 -11.64 -23.13
CA ASN A 68 -9.78 -10.44 -23.89
C ASN A 68 -9.25 -10.73 -25.31
N PHE A 69 -9.53 -11.89 -25.87
CA PHE A 69 -9.15 -12.22 -27.26
C PHE A 69 -10.18 -11.78 -28.27
N PHE A 70 -11.44 -11.68 -27.87
CA PHE A 70 -12.57 -11.47 -28.76
C PHE A 70 -13.24 -10.12 -28.52
N GLU A 71 -13.49 -9.40 -29.61
CA GLU A 71 -14.23 -8.14 -29.61
C GLU A 71 -15.73 -8.41 -29.58
N ASP A 72 -16.16 -9.45 -30.32
CA ASP A 72 -17.54 -9.88 -30.38
C ASP A 72 -17.64 -11.40 -30.33
N VAL A 73 -18.65 -11.90 -29.64
CA VAL A 73 -18.96 -13.32 -29.48
C VAL A 73 -20.46 -13.50 -29.59
N ASN A 74 -20.91 -14.19 -30.63
CA ASN A 74 -22.30 -14.59 -30.77
C ASN A 74 -22.44 -16.11 -30.65
N ILE A 75 -23.37 -16.57 -29.82
CA ILE A 75 -23.57 -17.99 -29.52
C ILE A 75 -25.03 -18.32 -29.78
N GLU A 76 -25.28 -19.32 -30.64
CA GLU A 76 -26.60 -19.80 -30.99
C GLU A 76 -26.64 -21.34 -30.99
N ILE A 77 -27.78 -21.90 -30.56
CA ILE A 77 -28.08 -23.31 -30.76
C ILE A 77 -29.24 -23.42 -31.75
N ASN A 78 -29.00 -24.07 -32.87
CA ASN A 78 -30.01 -24.35 -33.88
C ASN A 78 -29.89 -25.81 -34.36
N ASN A 79 -30.99 -26.55 -34.33
CA ASN A 79 -31.04 -27.95 -34.81
C ASN A 79 -29.98 -28.84 -34.17
N ASN A 80 -29.82 -28.78 -32.83
CA ASN A 80 -28.82 -29.56 -32.07
C ASN A 80 -27.36 -29.21 -32.41
N LYS A 81 -27.12 -28.06 -33.02
CA LYS A 81 -25.80 -27.57 -33.37
C LYS A 81 -25.53 -26.24 -32.62
N LEU A 82 -24.46 -26.24 -31.82
CA LEU A 82 -23.94 -25.03 -31.18
C LEU A 82 -23.02 -24.30 -32.17
N THR A 83 -23.39 -23.11 -32.56
CA THR A 83 -22.59 -22.24 -33.42
C THR A 83 -22.03 -21.08 -32.59
N ILE A 84 -20.71 -20.89 -32.61
CA ILE A 84 -20.00 -19.82 -31.94
C ILE A 84 -19.32 -18.97 -33.03
N ASN A 85 -19.84 -17.76 -33.23
CA ASN A 85 -19.25 -16.80 -34.17
C ASN A 85 -18.41 -15.81 -33.38
N LEU A 86 -17.16 -15.63 -33.76
CA LEU A 86 -16.16 -14.86 -33.03
C LEU A 86 -15.60 -13.75 -33.93
N ASN A 87 -15.34 -12.60 -33.35
CA ASN A 87 -14.50 -11.57 -33.96
C ASN A 87 -13.33 -11.29 -33.03
N GLU A 88 -12.11 -11.58 -33.47
CA GLU A 88 -10.91 -11.40 -32.66
C GLU A 88 -10.49 -9.92 -32.63
N TYR A 89 -10.07 -9.43 -31.44
CA TYR A 89 -9.36 -8.15 -31.36
C TYR A 89 -8.08 -8.19 -32.19
N PRO A 90 -7.72 -7.09 -32.88
CA PRO A 90 -6.41 -6.98 -33.51
C PRO A 90 -5.31 -7.01 -32.43
N LEU A 91 -4.10 -7.41 -32.82
CA LEU A 91 -2.92 -7.42 -31.96
C LEU A 91 -2.22 -6.07 -31.97
N ILE A 92 -1.57 -5.78 -30.87
CA ILE A 92 -0.62 -4.69 -30.78
C ILE A 92 0.73 -5.21 -31.30
N ASN A 93 1.20 -4.65 -32.42
CA ASN A 93 2.52 -4.97 -32.95
C ASN A 93 3.60 -4.23 -32.16
N GLU A 94 3.48 -2.92 -32.00
CA GLU A 94 4.44 -2.08 -31.29
C GLU A 94 3.75 -0.95 -30.52
N ILE A 95 4.34 -0.56 -29.35
CA ILE A 95 3.94 0.62 -28.57
C ILE A 95 5.12 1.58 -28.49
N VAL A 96 5.01 2.70 -29.22
CA VAL A 96 6.02 3.74 -29.27
C VAL A 96 5.64 4.90 -28.35
N LEU A 97 6.54 5.25 -27.43
CA LEU A 97 6.42 6.44 -26.57
C LEU A 97 7.23 7.56 -27.23
N ILE A 98 6.57 8.65 -27.58
CA ILE A 98 7.18 9.84 -28.20
C ILE A 98 7.16 10.97 -27.15
N GLY A 99 8.20 11.81 -27.11
CA GLY A 99 8.27 12.99 -26.24
C GLY A 99 8.81 12.74 -24.82
N GLU A 100 9.09 11.47 -24.41
CA GLU A 100 9.71 11.17 -23.11
C GLU A 100 11.17 10.70 -23.27
N PRO A 101 12.16 11.56 -22.95
CA PRO A 101 13.58 11.23 -23.10
C PRO A 101 14.14 10.33 -21.98
N SER A 102 13.44 10.23 -20.86
CA SER A 102 13.92 9.45 -19.69
C SER A 102 13.59 7.98 -19.85
N LYS A 103 14.60 7.13 -20.00
CA LYS A 103 14.45 5.66 -20.02
C LYS A 103 13.73 5.15 -18.77
N LYS A 104 14.04 5.70 -17.59
CA LYS A 104 13.41 5.30 -16.31
C LYS A 104 11.91 5.57 -16.30
N ILE A 105 11.47 6.73 -16.81
CA ILE A 105 10.04 7.07 -16.88
C ILE A 105 9.36 6.23 -17.95
N SER A 106 9.98 6.03 -19.12
CA SER A 106 9.48 5.16 -20.18
C SER A 106 9.25 3.73 -19.68
N GLU A 107 10.18 3.17 -18.91
CA GLU A 107 10.02 1.85 -18.28
C GLU A 107 8.88 1.83 -17.24
N GLN A 108 8.74 2.90 -16.45
CA GLN A 108 7.62 3.03 -15.52
C GLN A 108 6.29 3.07 -16.27
N ILE A 109 6.19 3.83 -17.36
CA ILE A 109 5.00 3.88 -18.22
C ILE A 109 4.68 2.48 -18.75
N LYS A 110 5.67 1.79 -19.33
CA LYS A 110 5.50 0.43 -19.86
C LYS A 110 5.04 -0.58 -18.76
N LYS A 111 5.39 -0.35 -17.50
CA LYS A 111 4.94 -1.20 -16.37
C LYS A 111 3.49 -0.94 -15.98
N ILE A 112 3.06 0.32 -15.94
CA ILE A 112 1.74 0.71 -15.43
C ILE A 112 0.61 0.59 -16.45
N ILE A 113 0.90 0.68 -17.75
CA ILE A 113 -0.09 0.55 -18.80
C ILE A 113 -0.56 -0.91 -18.93
N SER A 114 -1.84 -1.09 -19.22
CA SER A 114 -2.44 -2.42 -19.44
C SER A 114 -2.14 -2.99 -20.81
N LEU A 115 -2.00 -2.13 -21.82
CA LEU A 115 -1.66 -2.53 -23.16
C LEU A 115 -0.22 -3.02 -23.25
N LYS A 116 0.00 -4.17 -23.89
CA LYS A 116 1.31 -4.77 -24.12
C LYS A 116 1.44 -5.21 -25.57
N GLU A 117 2.65 -5.16 -26.10
CA GLU A 117 2.96 -5.70 -27.41
C GLU A 117 2.60 -7.19 -27.48
N LYS A 118 2.11 -7.63 -28.62
CA LYS A 118 1.58 -8.98 -28.90
C LYS A 118 0.29 -9.37 -28.16
N ASN A 119 -0.32 -8.45 -27.40
CA ASN A 119 -1.63 -8.62 -26.78
C ASN A 119 -2.73 -7.95 -27.63
N SER A 120 -3.97 -8.26 -27.30
CA SER A 120 -5.15 -7.70 -27.97
C SER A 120 -5.25 -6.17 -27.77
N PHE A 121 -5.56 -5.46 -28.85
CA PHE A 121 -5.83 -4.03 -28.79
C PHE A 121 -7.28 -3.76 -28.39
N ILE A 122 -7.48 -3.28 -27.19
CA ILE A 122 -8.79 -2.88 -26.65
C ILE A 122 -8.79 -1.35 -26.48
N LYS A 123 -9.59 -0.65 -27.27
CA LYS A 123 -9.64 0.82 -27.27
C LYS A 123 -9.93 1.42 -25.88
N ASN A 124 -10.78 0.78 -25.09
CA ASN A 124 -11.08 1.23 -23.73
C ASN A 124 -9.86 1.16 -22.80
N ASN A 125 -8.99 0.17 -23.00
CA ASN A 125 -7.74 0.06 -22.25
C ASN A 125 -6.76 1.18 -22.62
N LEU A 126 -6.69 1.58 -23.89
CA LEU A 126 -5.89 2.74 -24.30
C LEU A 126 -6.32 4.02 -23.57
N ASN A 127 -7.63 4.27 -23.47
CA ASN A 127 -8.15 5.42 -22.74
C ASN A 127 -7.80 5.37 -21.23
N LYS A 128 -7.90 4.19 -20.61
CA LYS A 128 -7.48 3.99 -19.21
C LYS A 128 -5.98 4.22 -19.03
N ASP A 129 -5.17 3.71 -19.96
CA ASP A 129 -3.72 3.86 -19.92
C ASP A 129 -3.29 5.33 -20.05
N VAL A 130 -3.95 6.11 -20.92
CA VAL A 130 -3.73 7.56 -21.02
C VAL A 130 -4.00 8.25 -19.67
N ILE A 131 -5.05 7.86 -18.95
CA ILE A 131 -5.36 8.41 -17.63
C ILE A 131 -4.27 8.02 -16.61
N LEU A 132 -3.77 6.77 -16.65
CA LEU A 132 -2.70 6.31 -15.78
C LEU A 132 -1.39 7.08 -16.04
N ILE A 133 -1.04 7.30 -17.32
CA ILE A 133 0.14 8.08 -17.69
C ILE A 133 0.00 9.54 -17.21
N LYS A 134 -1.16 10.17 -17.40
CA LYS A 134 -1.42 11.52 -16.87
C LYS A 134 -1.29 11.59 -15.36
N LYS A 135 -1.78 10.58 -14.62
CA LYS A 135 -1.60 10.49 -13.16
C LYS A 135 -0.13 10.36 -12.78
N LEU A 136 0.65 9.57 -13.52
CA LEU A 136 2.09 9.46 -13.30
C LEU A 136 2.77 10.82 -13.44
N TYR A 137 2.55 11.54 -14.55
CA TYR A 137 3.14 12.87 -14.74
C TYR A 137 2.66 13.89 -13.72
N SER A 138 1.38 13.85 -13.33
CA SER A 138 0.85 14.69 -12.25
C SER A 138 1.58 14.41 -10.93
N SER A 139 1.90 13.15 -10.61
CA SER A 139 2.68 12.81 -9.42
C SER A 139 4.13 13.29 -9.47
N LEU A 140 4.67 13.48 -10.67
CA LEU A 140 6.00 14.07 -10.89
C LEU A 140 5.99 15.61 -10.92
N GLY A 141 4.81 16.24 -10.81
CA GLY A 141 4.64 17.68 -10.79
C GLY A 141 4.28 18.31 -12.14
N PHE A 142 3.92 17.52 -13.15
CA PHE A 142 3.50 18.01 -14.48
C PHE A 142 1.97 17.97 -14.59
N LYS A 143 1.27 19.00 -14.11
CA LYS A 143 -0.20 19.08 -14.10
C LYS A 143 -0.81 19.16 -15.48
N PHE A 144 -0.14 19.81 -16.41
CA PHE A 144 -0.66 20.16 -17.73
C PHE A 144 -0.16 19.22 -18.84
N THR A 145 0.19 17.98 -18.47
CA THR A 145 0.62 16.98 -19.47
C THR A 145 -0.49 16.70 -20.48
N ASN A 146 -0.18 16.91 -21.75
CA ASN A 146 -1.03 16.53 -22.86
C ASN A 146 -0.54 15.21 -23.46
N ILE A 147 -1.47 14.30 -23.74
CA ILE A 147 -1.16 13.00 -24.33
C ILE A 147 -2.07 12.79 -25.51
N ASN A 148 -1.45 12.65 -26.67
CA ASN A 148 -2.12 12.33 -27.91
C ASN A 148 -1.79 10.90 -28.30
N THR A 149 -2.81 10.13 -28.68
CA THR A 149 -2.61 8.74 -29.10
C THR A 149 -2.95 8.60 -30.58
N LYS A 150 -2.10 7.90 -31.30
CA LYS A 150 -2.35 7.54 -32.70
C LYS A 150 -2.31 6.03 -32.82
N VAL A 151 -3.38 5.47 -33.39
CA VAL A 151 -3.48 4.04 -33.69
C VAL A 151 -3.38 3.90 -35.18
N ARG A 152 -2.36 3.18 -35.66
CA ARG A 152 -2.12 2.93 -37.07
C ARG A 152 -2.40 1.46 -37.38
N LYS A 153 -3.31 1.20 -38.24
CA LYS A 153 -3.57 -0.13 -38.81
C LYS A 153 -2.43 -0.51 -39.75
N ILE A 154 -1.72 -1.60 -39.47
CA ILE A 154 -0.69 -2.15 -40.36
C ILE A 154 -1.33 -3.08 -41.38
N ASP A 155 -2.15 -4.00 -40.86
CA ASP A 155 -2.93 -4.95 -41.62
C ASP A 155 -4.27 -5.23 -40.91
N GLU A 156 -5.04 -6.24 -41.36
CA GLU A 156 -6.34 -6.56 -40.76
C GLU A 156 -6.26 -6.95 -39.25
N ASN A 157 -5.14 -7.50 -38.82
CA ASN A 157 -5.00 -8.11 -37.51
C ASN A 157 -3.96 -7.42 -36.62
N ASN A 158 -3.22 -6.41 -37.12
CA ASN A 158 -2.11 -5.78 -36.38
C ASN A 158 -2.19 -4.26 -36.42
N TYR A 159 -2.00 -3.67 -35.21
CA TYR A 159 -2.02 -2.23 -34.98
C TYR A 159 -0.73 -1.77 -34.29
N ASP A 160 -0.19 -0.62 -34.72
CA ASP A 160 0.81 0.13 -33.96
C ASP A 160 0.14 1.22 -33.16
N ILE A 161 0.65 1.45 -31.95
CA ILE A 161 0.18 2.49 -31.06
C ILE A 161 1.31 3.47 -30.79
N ALA A 162 1.12 4.73 -31.19
CA ALA A 162 2.01 5.81 -30.81
C ALA A 162 1.34 6.65 -29.70
N ILE A 163 2.03 6.80 -28.57
CA ILE A 163 1.63 7.64 -27.45
C ILE A 163 2.57 8.82 -27.42
N ASP A 164 2.06 9.97 -27.88
CA ASP A 164 2.82 11.22 -27.95
C ASP A 164 2.56 12.05 -26.70
N ILE A 165 3.60 12.29 -25.93
CA ILE A 165 3.57 12.85 -24.57
C ILE A 165 4.21 14.24 -24.61
N ASP A 166 3.39 15.27 -24.48
CA ASP A 166 3.85 16.60 -24.14
C ASP A 166 3.66 16.81 -22.64
N LYS A 167 4.73 16.65 -21.87
CA LYS A 167 4.69 16.78 -20.41
C LYS A 167 4.44 18.21 -19.94
N GLY A 168 4.63 19.21 -20.81
CA GLY A 168 4.53 20.62 -20.44
C GLY A 168 5.58 21.07 -19.42
N ASN A 169 5.28 22.15 -18.73
CA ASN A 169 6.13 22.71 -17.68
C ASN A 169 5.89 22.08 -16.31
N LEU A 170 6.93 22.05 -15.48
CA LEU A 170 6.79 21.70 -14.07
C LEU A 170 5.89 22.72 -13.37
N THR A 171 4.82 22.26 -12.75
CA THR A 171 3.84 23.11 -12.08
C THR A 171 4.23 23.31 -10.62
N LYS A 172 4.37 24.57 -10.19
CA LYS A 172 4.79 24.95 -8.84
C LYS A 172 3.66 25.64 -8.08
N ILE A 173 3.66 25.44 -6.77
CA ILE A 173 2.70 26.06 -5.85
C ILE A 173 3.22 27.43 -5.45
N LYS A 174 2.56 28.51 -5.89
CA LYS A 174 2.96 29.89 -5.55
C LYS A 174 2.51 30.29 -4.15
N LYS A 175 1.24 30.07 -3.83
CA LYS A 175 0.67 30.37 -2.53
C LYS A 175 -0.30 29.30 -2.09
N ILE A 176 -0.46 29.17 -0.77
CA ILE A 176 -1.40 28.26 -0.13
C ILE A 176 -2.33 29.05 0.77
N PHE A 177 -3.62 28.95 0.52
CA PHE A 177 -4.67 29.66 1.23
C PHE A 177 -5.58 28.70 1.99
N PHE A 178 -6.03 29.17 3.14
CA PHE A 178 -7.00 28.45 3.96
C PHE A 178 -8.23 29.32 4.17
N SER A 179 -9.42 28.76 3.95
CA SER A 179 -10.71 29.44 4.05
C SER A 179 -11.68 28.66 4.93
N GLY A 180 -12.88 29.22 5.16
CA GLY A 180 -13.93 28.61 5.97
C GLY A 180 -13.75 28.81 7.47
N ASP A 181 -14.41 27.98 8.28
CA ASP A 181 -14.35 28.03 9.75
C ASP A 181 -13.07 27.30 10.25
N LYS A 182 -11.93 27.93 10.11
CA LYS A 182 -10.62 27.30 10.30
C LYS A 182 -10.08 27.30 11.74
N LYS A 183 -10.67 28.06 12.69
CA LYS A 183 -10.29 28.10 14.14
C LYS A 183 -8.78 28.18 14.47
N VAL A 184 -7.89 27.85 13.55
CA VAL A 184 -6.43 27.79 13.71
C VAL A 184 -5.77 28.80 12.79
N LYS A 185 -4.67 29.42 13.23
CA LYS A 185 -3.91 30.41 12.45
C LYS A 185 -3.29 29.75 11.21
N GLU A 186 -3.38 30.41 10.05
CA GLU A 186 -2.86 29.89 8.78
C GLU A 186 -1.39 29.48 8.81
N LYS A 187 -0.56 30.27 9.52
CA LYS A 187 0.86 29.92 9.69
C LYS A 187 1.01 28.51 10.25
N ARG A 188 0.21 28.17 11.28
CA ARG A 188 0.26 26.81 11.86
C ARG A 188 -0.25 25.74 10.91
N LEU A 189 -1.29 26.04 10.13
CA LEU A 189 -1.81 25.11 9.13
C LEU A 189 -0.78 24.83 8.03
N ARG A 190 -0.03 25.86 7.59
CA ARG A 190 1.09 25.66 6.65
C ARG A 190 2.21 24.79 7.22
N ASP A 191 2.46 24.86 8.52
CA ASP A 191 3.49 24.02 9.18
C ASP A 191 3.06 22.53 9.29
N ILE A 192 1.75 22.23 9.17
CA ILE A 192 1.19 20.87 9.30
C ILE A 192 1.15 20.14 7.97
N ILE A 193 0.90 20.84 6.87
CA ILE A 193 0.78 20.23 5.54
C ILE A 193 2.16 19.87 4.96
N ALA A 194 2.18 18.89 4.05
CA ALA A 194 3.38 18.51 3.34
C ALA A 194 3.68 19.42 2.14
N SER A 195 2.65 20.03 1.54
CA SER A 195 2.82 20.98 0.44
C SER A 195 3.46 22.29 0.91
N GLU A 196 4.38 22.82 0.12
CA GLU A 196 5.09 24.05 0.40
C GLU A 196 4.94 25.08 -0.72
N GLU A 197 5.02 26.35 -0.36
CA GLU A 197 5.10 27.44 -1.34
C GLU A 197 6.48 27.47 -2.00
N ASP A 198 6.54 27.70 -3.32
CA ASP A 198 7.79 27.89 -4.07
C ASP A 198 8.48 29.20 -3.63
N LYS A 199 9.68 29.08 -3.12
CA LYS A 199 10.53 30.20 -2.68
C LYS A 199 11.91 30.09 -3.31
N PHE A 200 12.48 31.21 -3.74
CA PHE A 200 13.75 31.24 -4.51
C PHE A 200 14.94 30.59 -3.76
N TRP A 201 14.90 30.53 -2.42
CA TRP A 201 15.95 29.89 -1.60
C TRP A 201 15.73 28.41 -1.33
N LYS A 202 14.56 27.86 -1.69
CA LYS A 202 14.22 26.42 -1.54
C LYS A 202 14.47 25.66 -2.84
N VAL A 203 15.69 25.70 -3.37
CA VAL A 203 16.02 25.11 -4.68
C VAL A 203 15.92 23.58 -4.69
N ILE A 204 16.06 22.93 -3.53
CA ILE A 204 16.14 21.46 -3.42
C ILE A 204 14.79 20.82 -3.01
N SER A 205 13.82 21.62 -2.55
CA SER A 205 12.53 21.07 -2.09
C SER A 205 11.66 20.58 -3.25
N ASN A 206 11.28 19.31 -3.22
CA ASN A 206 10.28 18.76 -4.14
C ASN A 206 8.83 19.07 -3.70
N ASN A 207 8.62 19.54 -2.48
CA ASN A 207 7.31 19.76 -1.88
C ASN A 207 6.58 21.01 -2.39
N SER A 208 7.29 21.86 -3.12
CA SER A 208 6.72 23.03 -3.81
C SER A 208 6.14 22.72 -5.19
N LYS A 209 6.27 21.47 -5.66
CA LYS A 209 5.65 20.99 -6.91
C LYS A 209 4.20 20.60 -6.68
N PHE A 210 3.35 20.92 -7.64
CA PHE A 210 1.97 20.47 -7.59
C PHE A 210 1.89 18.94 -7.68
N ASN A 211 1.27 18.30 -6.69
CA ASN A 211 1.11 16.85 -6.64
C ASN A 211 -0.22 16.49 -5.96
N GLU A 212 -1.12 15.84 -6.69
CA GLU A 212 -2.44 15.46 -6.17
C GLU A 212 -2.36 14.47 -5.00
N SER A 213 -1.39 13.57 -5.00
CA SER A 213 -1.19 12.65 -3.88
C SER A 213 -0.75 13.39 -2.61
N GLN A 214 0.08 14.41 -2.77
CA GLN A 214 0.53 15.27 -1.67
C GLN A 214 -0.62 16.14 -1.13
N ILE A 215 -1.49 16.67 -2.00
CA ILE A 215 -2.70 17.40 -1.58
C ILE A 215 -3.63 16.48 -0.78
N ASN A 216 -3.79 15.21 -1.18
CA ASN A 216 -4.56 14.24 -0.41
C ASN A 216 -3.90 13.89 0.94
N LEU A 217 -2.58 13.90 1.01
CA LEU A 217 -1.86 13.78 2.29
C LEU A 217 -2.12 15.01 3.16
N ASP A 218 -2.06 16.22 2.61
CA ASP A 218 -2.35 17.48 3.33
C ASP A 218 -3.74 17.46 3.98
N LYS A 219 -4.77 16.99 3.24
CA LYS A 219 -6.11 16.81 3.80
C LYS A 219 -6.10 15.94 5.05
N ARG A 220 -5.45 14.79 4.97
CA ARG A 220 -5.35 13.84 6.09
C ARG A 220 -4.59 14.44 7.27
N LEU A 221 -3.49 15.15 6.99
CA LEU A 221 -2.70 15.83 8.02
C LEU A 221 -3.52 16.93 8.72
N LEU A 222 -4.25 17.75 7.96
CA LEU A 222 -5.13 18.77 8.51
C LEU A 222 -6.23 18.13 9.37
N VAL A 223 -6.96 17.15 8.86
CA VAL A 223 -8.02 16.47 9.62
C VAL A 223 -7.47 15.84 10.91
N ASN A 224 -6.35 15.13 10.83
CA ASN A 224 -5.72 14.51 12.01
C ASN A 224 -5.29 15.56 13.04
N TYR A 225 -4.72 16.67 12.58
CA TYR A 225 -4.31 17.77 13.45
C TYR A 225 -5.49 18.39 14.19
N TYR A 226 -6.58 18.71 13.48
CA TYR A 226 -7.80 19.25 14.08
C TYR A 226 -8.45 18.27 15.05
N LYS A 227 -8.55 16.99 14.67
CA LYS A 227 -9.07 15.96 15.59
C LYS A 227 -8.27 15.87 16.87
N ASN A 228 -6.94 16.04 16.81
CA ASN A 228 -6.10 16.07 18.00
C ASN A 228 -6.26 17.35 18.85
N LEU A 229 -6.87 18.38 18.31
CA LEU A 229 -7.26 19.59 19.05
C LEU A 229 -8.70 19.52 19.60
N GLY A 230 -9.40 18.44 19.36
CA GLY A 230 -10.76 18.22 19.84
C GLY A 230 -11.86 18.42 18.81
N TYR A 231 -11.56 18.88 17.61
CA TYR A 231 -12.54 19.09 16.55
C TYR A 231 -12.88 17.75 15.88
N TYR A 232 -13.84 17.01 16.44
CA TYR A 232 -14.15 15.65 16.02
C TYR A 232 -14.73 15.59 14.61
N ASP A 233 -15.67 16.49 14.28
CA ASP A 233 -16.39 16.54 13.00
C ASP A 233 -15.66 17.37 11.93
N VAL A 234 -14.40 17.67 12.15
CA VAL A 234 -13.65 18.46 11.17
C VAL A 234 -13.65 17.85 9.78
N GLU A 235 -13.91 18.67 8.80
CA GLU A 235 -13.91 18.30 7.40
C GLU A 235 -13.12 19.31 6.56
N VAL A 236 -12.30 18.85 5.64
CA VAL A 236 -11.78 19.64 4.54
C VAL A 236 -12.78 19.55 3.38
N THR A 237 -13.72 20.49 3.34
CA THR A 237 -14.91 20.47 2.46
C THR A 237 -14.54 20.57 0.99
N SER A 238 -13.48 21.31 0.67
CA SER A 238 -12.97 21.40 -0.69
C SER A 238 -11.48 21.67 -0.73
N THR A 239 -10.86 21.22 -1.83
CA THR A 239 -9.51 21.64 -2.22
C THR A 239 -9.53 22.02 -3.69
N SER A 240 -9.01 23.17 -4.02
CA SER A 240 -8.92 23.65 -5.41
C SER A 240 -7.54 24.20 -5.71
N ALA A 241 -7.17 24.12 -6.98
CA ALA A 241 -5.98 24.75 -7.50
C ALA A 241 -6.38 25.79 -8.53
N GLU A 242 -6.10 27.05 -8.25
CA GLU A 242 -6.26 28.15 -9.19
C GLU A 242 -5.03 28.20 -10.10
N ILE A 243 -5.25 28.11 -11.39
CA ILE A 243 -4.20 28.17 -12.40
C ILE A 243 -3.84 29.64 -12.62
N LEU A 244 -2.59 30.02 -12.36
CA LEU A 244 -2.09 31.37 -12.61
C LEU A 244 -1.51 31.47 -14.02
N ASP A 245 -0.73 30.46 -14.42
CA ASP A 245 -0.11 30.29 -15.73
C ASP A 245 0.25 28.83 -15.99
N SER A 246 0.96 28.56 -17.08
CA SER A 246 1.37 27.19 -17.48
C SER A 246 2.31 26.47 -16.50
N SER A 247 2.82 27.17 -15.47
CA SER A 247 3.83 26.66 -14.54
C SER A 247 3.49 26.91 -13.08
N ASN A 248 2.45 27.69 -12.78
CA ASN A 248 2.17 28.15 -11.42
C ASN A 248 0.70 27.99 -11.06
N VAL A 249 0.47 27.55 -9.82
CA VAL A 249 -0.87 27.43 -9.22
C VAL A 249 -0.89 27.98 -7.81
N ASN A 250 -2.06 28.45 -7.38
CA ASN A 250 -2.37 28.67 -5.96
C ASN A 250 -3.22 27.50 -5.46
N LEU A 251 -2.96 27.04 -4.24
CA LEU A 251 -3.77 26.02 -3.58
C LEU A 251 -4.71 26.64 -2.56
N TYR A 252 -5.93 26.15 -2.51
CA TYR A 252 -6.96 26.55 -1.56
C TYR A 252 -7.49 25.35 -0.83
N TYR A 253 -7.51 25.42 0.51
CA TYR A 253 -8.13 24.44 1.39
C TYR A 253 -9.28 25.10 2.12
N SER A 254 -10.51 24.62 1.92
CA SER A 254 -11.67 25.06 2.69
C SER A 254 -11.90 24.11 3.86
N ILE A 255 -11.92 24.64 5.08
CA ILE A 255 -12.00 23.84 6.30
C ILE A 255 -13.28 24.22 7.03
N ASN A 256 -14.04 23.21 7.45
CA ASN A 256 -15.09 23.35 8.45
C ASN A 256 -14.62 22.61 9.71
N ALA A 257 -14.19 23.35 10.72
CA ALA A 257 -13.66 22.78 11.95
C ALA A 257 -14.74 22.13 12.80
N GLY A 258 -15.98 22.63 12.75
CA GLY A 258 -17.06 22.20 13.61
C GLY A 258 -16.84 22.54 15.09
N ASN A 259 -17.50 21.80 15.99
CA ASN A 259 -17.40 21.99 17.44
C ASN A 259 -16.22 21.20 18.03
N ARG A 260 -15.81 21.62 19.24
CA ARG A 260 -14.83 20.86 20.02
C ARG A 260 -15.53 19.90 20.97
N TYR A 261 -15.07 18.68 20.96
CA TYR A 261 -15.56 17.59 21.79
C TYR A 261 -14.65 17.35 22.98
N THR A 262 -15.24 16.95 24.11
CA THR A 262 -14.51 16.59 25.34
C THR A 262 -14.80 15.16 25.76
N PHE A 263 -13.86 14.53 26.43
CA PHE A 263 -14.10 13.23 27.05
C PHE A 263 -14.95 13.40 28.30
N GLU A 264 -16.13 12.77 28.33
CA GLU A 264 -17.05 12.78 29.48
C GLU A 264 -16.80 11.61 30.41
N LYS A 265 -16.73 10.40 29.82
CA LYS A 265 -16.57 9.16 30.57
C LYS A 265 -15.67 8.21 29.80
N ILE A 266 -14.76 7.56 30.53
CA ILE A 266 -13.91 6.50 29.98
C ILE A 266 -13.96 5.33 30.94
N GLU A 267 -14.25 4.14 30.42
CA GLU A 267 -14.31 2.92 31.23
C GLU A 267 -13.73 1.73 30.48
N THR A 268 -13.33 0.70 31.23
CA THR A 268 -12.95 -0.61 30.70
C THR A 268 -14.01 -1.62 31.10
N ILE A 269 -14.51 -2.34 30.11
CA ILE A 269 -15.46 -3.47 30.29
C ILE A 269 -14.64 -4.73 30.02
N VAL A 270 -14.47 -5.55 31.03
CA VAL A 270 -13.65 -6.77 30.97
C VAL A 270 -14.58 -7.98 31.04
N ASP A 271 -14.41 -8.90 30.09
CA ASP A 271 -15.07 -10.20 30.12
C ASP A 271 -14.78 -10.97 31.40
N SER A 272 -15.73 -11.81 31.81
CA SER A 272 -15.62 -12.63 33.05
C SER A 272 -14.44 -13.61 33.05
N THR A 273 -13.90 -13.94 31.87
CA THR A 273 -12.73 -14.82 31.68
C THR A 273 -11.46 -14.21 32.26
N PHE A 274 -11.36 -12.87 32.33
CA PHE A 274 -10.17 -12.16 32.76
C PHE A 274 -10.37 -11.47 34.11
N ASP A 275 -9.29 -11.42 34.92
CA ASP A 275 -9.32 -10.64 36.16
C ASP A 275 -9.30 -9.13 35.87
N LYS A 276 -10.40 -8.46 36.22
CA LYS A 276 -10.56 -7.01 36.06
C LYS A 276 -9.47 -6.18 36.75
N LYS A 277 -8.82 -6.72 37.79
CA LYS A 277 -7.76 -6.01 38.52
C LYS A 277 -6.56 -5.71 37.64
N ILE A 278 -6.29 -6.54 36.64
CA ILE A 278 -5.19 -6.36 35.67
C ILE A 278 -5.27 -4.99 35.01
N PHE A 279 -6.49 -4.52 34.71
CA PHE A 279 -6.74 -3.28 33.99
C PHE A 279 -6.99 -2.06 34.89
N TYR A 280 -6.95 -2.20 36.22
CA TYR A 280 -7.10 -1.07 37.14
C TYR A 280 -6.06 0.05 36.98
N PRO A 281 -4.81 -0.19 36.54
CA PRO A 281 -3.84 0.87 36.29
C PRO A 281 -4.33 1.91 35.27
N LEU A 282 -5.18 1.52 34.29
CA LEU A 282 -5.76 2.40 33.27
C LEU A 282 -6.58 3.55 33.89
N ASN A 283 -7.17 3.35 35.06
CA ASN A 283 -7.94 4.40 35.74
C ASN A 283 -7.11 5.67 36.02
N LYS A 284 -5.79 5.53 36.19
CA LYS A 284 -4.88 6.68 36.35
C LYS A 284 -4.81 7.51 35.07
N SER A 285 -4.75 6.85 33.92
CA SER A 285 -4.73 7.50 32.60
C SER A 285 -6.09 8.11 32.27
N TYR A 286 -7.19 7.43 32.60
CA TYR A 286 -8.55 7.95 32.40
C TYR A 286 -8.78 9.25 33.17
N LYS A 287 -8.42 9.30 34.47
CA LYS A 287 -8.55 10.50 35.29
C LYS A 287 -7.81 11.74 34.74
N LYS A 288 -6.74 11.51 33.97
CA LYS A 288 -5.97 12.60 33.35
C LYS A 288 -6.65 13.15 32.10
N ILE A 289 -7.46 12.32 31.45
CA ILE A 289 -8.01 12.60 30.12
C ILE A 289 -9.47 13.08 30.20
N ILE A 290 -10.24 12.59 31.19
CA ILE A 290 -11.65 13.00 31.40
C ILE A 290 -11.70 14.52 31.60
N GLY A 291 -12.60 15.18 30.88
CA GLY A 291 -12.75 16.64 30.83
C GLY A 291 -11.82 17.35 29.84
N GLU A 292 -10.80 16.67 29.30
CA GLU A 292 -9.96 17.24 28.27
C GLU A 292 -10.57 17.10 26.87
N TYR A 293 -10.04 17.88 25.93
CA TYR A 293 -10.48 17.78 24.54
C TYR A 293 -10.09 16.43 23.92
N TYR A 294 -11.02 15.93 23.09
CA TYR A 294 -10.84 14.72 22.32
C TYR A 294 -9.54 14.73 21.50
N SER A 295 -8.89 13.59 21.43
CA SER A 295 -7.72 13.38 20.59
C SER A 295 -7.59 11.89 20.25
N PRO A 296 -7.56 11.50 18.95
CA PRO A 296 -7.25 10.14 18.54
C PRO A 296 -5.94 9.61 19.12
N LEU A 297 -4.93 10.49 19.29
CA LEU A 297 -3.65 10.10 19.90
C LEU A 297 -3.80 9.69 21.36
N LYS A 298 -4.71 10.33 22.13
CA LYS A 298 -4.98 9.93 23.50
C LYS A 298 -5.68 8.57 23.57
N VAL A 299 -6.63 8.33 22.65
CA VAL A 299 -7.30 7.02 22.54
C VAL A 299 -6.29 5.94 22.18
N LYS A 300 -5.44 6.19 21.17
CA LYS A 300 -4.37 5.27 20.76
C LYS A 300 -3.43 4.94 21.92
N LYS A 301 -3.04 5.93 22.73
CA LYS A 301 -2.18 5.71 23.86
C LYS A 301 -2.81 4.80 24.93
N ILE A 302 -4.13 4.91 25.15
CA ILE A 302 -4.83 3.99 26.05
C ILE A 302 -4.83 2.56 25.49
N LEU A 303 -5.04 2.40 24.16
CA LEU A 303 -4.96 1.07 23.54
C LEU A 303 -3.56 0.48 23.69
N GLU A 304 -2.52 1.26 23.51
CA GLU A 304 -1.12 0.84 23.74
C GLU A 304 -0.89 0.44 25.22
N GLU A 305 -1.47 1.17 26.17
CA GLU A 305 -1.40 0.78 27.61
C GLU A 305 -2.17 -0.53 27.88
N ILE A 306 -3.28 -0.79 27.20
CA ILE A 306 -4.02 -2.06 27.26
C ILE A 306 -3.16 -3.19 26.70
N ASP A 307 -2.54 -3.01 25.55
CA ASP A 307 -1.64 -4.00 24.94
C ASP A 307 -0.46 -4.35 25.86
N GLU A 308 0.15 -3.34 26.51
CA GLU A 308 1.20 -3.56 27.49
C GLU A 308 0.74 -4.37 28.70
N LEU A 309 -0.49 -4.15 29.19
CA LEU A 309 -1.05 -4.90 30.31
C LEU A 309 -1.34 -6.35 29.93
N ILE A 310 -1.87 -6.59 28.73
CA ILE A 310 -2.10 -7.93 28.17
C ILE A 310 -0.77 -8.70 28.11
N GLU A 311 0.27 -8.08 27.54
CA GLU A 311 1.59 -8.68 27.39
C GLU A 311 2.27 -8.97 28.74
N ARG A 312 2.31 -8.00 29.65
CA ARG A 312 2.94 -8.15 30.98
C ARG A 312 2.29 -9.23 31.86
N ASN A 313 1.00 -9.50 31.64
CA ASN A 313 0.28 -10.53 32.41
C ASN A 313 0.13 -11.85 31.62
N ASN A 314 0.82 -11.98 30.47
CA ASN A 314 0.78 -13.17 29.60
C ASN A 314 -0.64 -13.62 29.27
N LEU A 315 -1.56 -12.67 29.04
CA LEU A 315 -2.93 -13.00 28.67
C LEU A 315 -2.97 -13.46 27.20
N GLN A 316 -3.57 -14.62 26.97
CA GLN A 316 -3.70 -15.21 25.66
C GLN A 316 -5.12 -15.06 25.12
N PHE A 317 -5.27 -15.06 23.79
CA PHE A 317 -6.56 -14.97 23.11
C PHE A 317 -7.40 -13.78 23.55
N VAL A 318 -6.76 -12.62 23.77
CA VAL A 318 -7.45 -11.38 24.14
C VAL A 318 -7.70 -10.56 22.89
N GLU A 319 -8.94 -10.18 22.67
CA GLU A 319 -9.33 -9.14 21.71
C GLU A 319 -9.82 -7.91 22.47
N HIS A 320 -9.55 -6.74 21.95
CA HIS A 320 -10.09 -5.51 22.48
C HIS A 320 -10.59 -4.59 21.40
N ASP A 321 -11.61 -3.84 21.69
CA ASP A 321 -12.17 -2.79 20.86
C ASP A 321 -12.48 -1.53 21.68
N VAL A 322 -12.77 -0.43 21.00
CA VAL A 322 -13.22 0.79 21.63
C VAL A 322 -14.55 1.25 21.04
N LYS A 323 -15.57 1.28 21.87
CA LYS A 323 -16.88 1.82 21.51
C LYS A 323 -16.95 3.29 21.91
N GLN A 324 -17.28 4.14 20.93
CA GLN A 324 -17.49 5.56 21.14
C GLN A 324 -18.98 5.89 21.08
N THR A 325 -19.44 6.66 22.06
CA THR A 325 -20.80 7.21 22.08
C THR A 325 -20.70 8.73 22.23
N ILE A 326 -21.39 9.45 21.35
CA ILE A 326 -21.33 10.92 21.29
C ILE A 326 -22.67 11.50 21.67
N GLU A 327 -22.68 12.41 22.63
CA GLU A 327 -23.86 13.13 23.09
C GLU A 327 -23.48 14.60 23.41
N ASN A 328 -24.11 15.57 22.77
CA ASN A 328 -23.93 17.00 23.04
C ASN A 328 -22.44 17.44 23.11
N ASP A 329 -21.66 17.16 22.08
CA ASP A 329 -20.22 17.46 22.00
C ASP A 329 -19.37 16.78 23.09
N ARG A 330 -19.88 15.71 23.71
CA ARG A 330 -19.20 14.89 24.72
C ARG A 330 -19.05 13.48 24.24
N ILE A 331 -17.89 12.90 24.50
CA ILE A 331 -17.53 11.55 24.06
C ILE A 331 -17.39 10.64 25.26
N LYS A 332 -18.15 9.54 25.24
CA LYS A 332 -18.00 8.42 26.17
C LYS A 332 -17.25 7.31 25.46
N LEU A 333 -16.21 6.77 26.11
CA LEU A 333 -15.43 5.66 25.59
C LEU A 333 -15.60 4.43 26.49
N ALA A 334 -15.88 3.29 25.88
CA ALA A 334 -15.82 2.00 26.53
C ALA A 334 -14.79 1.12 25.82
N PHE A 335 -13.71 0.77 26.52
CA PHE A 335 -12.72 -0.20 26.05
C PHE A 335 -13.19 -1.59 26.48
N ASN A 336 -13.62 -2.40 25.50
CA ASN A 336 -14.07 -3.75 25.75
C ASN A 336 -12.88 -4.70 25.65
N ILE A 337 -12.66 -5.51 26.66
CA ILE A 337 -11.66 -6.58 26.69
C ILE A 337 -12.44 -7.89 26.70
N ILE A 338 -12.32 -8.65 25.63
CA ILE A 338 -13.10 -9.87 25.41
C ILE A 338 -12.21 -11.07 25.13
N GLU A 339 -12.68 -12.27 25.44
CA GLU A 339 -12.00 -13.48 25.01
C GLU A 339 -12.20 -13.65 23.51
N GLY A 340 -11.11 -13.63 22.76
CA GLY A 340 -11.08 -13.87 21.35
C GLY A 340 -11.15 -15.35 20.99
N LYS A 341 -11.22 -15.66 19.70
CA LYS A 341 -11.17 -17.04 19.22
C LYS A 341 -9.80 -17.65 19.55
N LYS A 342 -9.79 -18.90 19.99
CA LYS A 342 -8.57 -19.67 20.22
C LYS A 342 -8.02 -20.13 18.87
N VAL A 343 -7.24 -19.26 18.26
CA VAL A 343 -6.61 -19.52 16.95
C VAL A 343 -5.11 -19.66 17.18
N LEU A 344 -4.53 -20.75 16.67
CA LEU A 344 -3.10 -21.03 16.76
C LEU A 344 -2.42 -20.85 15.41
N ILE A 345 -1.11 -20.68 15.44
CA ILE A 345 -0.29 -20.63 14.22
C ILE A 345 0.07 -22.05 13.82
N GLU A 346 -0.38 -22.47 12.63
CA GLU A 346 -0.03 -23.76 12.06
C GLU A 346 1.39 -23.74 11.49
N ARG A 347 1.72 -22.69 10.73
CA ARG A 347 3.00 -22.58 10.03
C ARG A 347 3.32 -21.12 9.67
N ILE A 348 4.62 -20.80 9.68
CA ILE A 348 5.19 -19.54 9.23
C ILE A 348 6.07 -19.80 8.01
N ASN A 349 5.66 -19.32 6.86
CA ASN A 349 6.42 -19.43 5.61
C ASN A 349 7.16 -18.11 5.35
N ILE A 350 8.46 -18.17 5.18
CA ILE A 350 9.32 -17.03 4.81
C ILE A 350 9.76 -17.22 3.37
N ARG A 351 9.62 -16.18 2.54
CA ARG A 351 9.94 -16.23 1.11
C ARG A 351 10.71 -14.98 0.67
N GLY A 352 11.59 -15.14 -0.32
CA GLY A 352 12.33 -14.04 -0.93
C GLY A 352 13.64 -13.69 -0.26
N ASN A 353 14.05 -14.44 0.77
CA ASN A 353 15.35 -14.33 1.45
C ASN A 353 16.42 -15.18 0.71
N ASN A 354 16.89 -14.68 -0.43
CA ASN A 354 17.84 -15.42 -1.27
C ASN A 354 19.29 -15.37 -0.74
N VAL A 355 19.63 -14.29 -0.03
CA VAL A 355 20.96 -14.03 0.55
C VAL A 355 20.93 -14.17 2.07
N THR A 356 19.87 -13.64 2.71
CA THR A 356 19.74 -13.61 4.18
C THR A 356 19.29 -14.98 4.70
N ASN A 357 20.00 -15.49 5.72
CA ASN A 357 19.60 -16.72 6.40
C ASN A 357 18.22 -16.55 7.06
N GLU A 358 17.38 -17.56 6.94
CA GLU A 358 16.04 -17.57 7.52
C GLU A 358 16.03 -17.33 9.03
N ASN A 359 17.04 -17.82 9.74
CA ASN A 359 17.17 -17.63 11.18
C ASN A 359 17.30 -16.15 11.60
N VAL A 360 17.84 -15.28 10.73
CA VAL A 360 17.90 -13.83 10.97
C VAL A 360 16.50 -13.23 11.01
N ILE A 361 15.60 -13.75 10.18
CA ILE A 361 14.22 -13.29 10.08
C ILE A 361 13.40 -13.90 11.21
N ARG A 362 13.55 -15.22 11.46
CA ARG A 362 12.85 -15.91 12.55
C ARG A 362 13.22 -15.36 13.91
N GLY A 363 14.47 -14.93 14.11
CA GLY A 363 14.91 -14.30 15.36
C GLY A 363 14.26 -12.95 15.69
N GLU A 364 13.59 -12.32 14.73
CA GLU A 364 12.84 -11.07 14.92
C GLU A 364 11.34 -11.31 15.18
N LEU A 365 10.89 -12.57 15.08
CA LEU A 365 9.48 -12.91 15.29
C LEU A 365 9.14 -12.92 16.78
N MET A 366 7.98 -12.36 17.12
CA MET A 366 7.38 -12.36 18.45
C MET A 366 6.33 -13.48 18.60
N LEU A 367 6.35 -14.45 17.68
CA LEU A 367 5.42 -15.57 17.60
C LEU A 367 6.09 -16.75 16.91
N ASP A 368 5.67 -17.95 17.27
CA ASP A 368 6.19 -19.19 16.71
C ASP A 368 5.06 -20.11 16.26
N GLU A 369 5.41 -21.18 15.56
CA GLU A 369 4.46 -22.22 15.17
C GLU A 369 3.93 -22.96 16.41
N GLY A 370 2.60 -23.05 16.53
CA GLY A 370 1.91 -23.54 17.74
C GLY A 370 1.51 -22.47 18.75
N ASP A 371 1.99 -21.25 18.61
CA ASP A 371 1.61 -20.14 19.48
C ASP A 371 0.20 -19.60 19.17
N PRO A 372 -0.45 -18.93 20.15
CA PRO A 372 -1.65 -18.16 19.90
C PRO A 372 -1.41 -17.06 18.86
N PHE A 373 -2.23 -17.05 17.82
CA PHE A 373 -2.17 -15.98 16.81
C PHE A 373 -2.75 -14.67 17.38
N THR A 374 -1.97 -13.61 17.32
CA THR A 374 -2.43 -12.25 17.58
C THR A 374 -1.90 -11.30 16.51
N ASN A 375 -2.76 -10.37 16.02
CA ASN A 375 -2.33 -9.33 15.09
C ASN A 375 -1.22 -8.45 15.68
N LEU A 376 -1.29 -8.17 16.99
CA LEU A 376 -0.29 -7.36 17.67
C LEU A 376 1.12 -7.95 17.55
N ASN A 377 1.27 -9.25 17.87
CA ASN A 377 2.57 -9.92 17.79
C ASN A 377 3.06 -10.03 16.35
N LEU A 378 2.16 -10.25 15.39
CA LEU A 378 2.52 -10.23 13.96
C LEU A 378 3.03 -8.85 13.55
N ASP A 379 2.32 -7.78 13.89
CA ASP A 379 2.71 -6.40 13.55
C ASP A 379 4.05 -6.03 14.19
N LYS A 380 4.29 -6.41 15.46
CA LYS A 380 5.59 -6.25 16.14
C LYS A 380 6.69 -7.02 15.41
N SER A 381 6.44 -8.28 15.04
CA SER A 381 7.38 -9.11 14.27
C SER A 381 7.78 -8.44 12.95
N ILE A 382 6.80 -7.97 12.20
CA ILE A 382 7.04 -7.27 10.93
C ILE A 382 7.79 -5.95 11.15
N ALA A 383 7.49 -5.22 12.23
CA ALA A 383 8.22 -4.01 12.60
C ALA A 383 9.69 -4.31 12.96
N ASN A 384 9.94 -5.37 13.73
CA ASN A 384 11.29 -5.81 14.08
C ASN A 384 12.10 -6.18 12.83
N ILE A 385 11.54 -7.01 11.94
CA ILE A 385 12.20 -7.36 10.67
C ILE A 385 12.54 -6.11 9.84
N LYS A 386 11.60 -5.17 9.73
CA LYS A 386 11.82 -3.88 9.04
C LYS A 386 12.91 -3.03 9.69
N SER A 387 13.00 -3.05 11.02
CA SER A 387 13.98 -2.27 11.78
C SER A 387 15.43 -2.66 11.50
N ARG A 388 15.66 -3.91 11.07
CA ARG A 388 16.98 -4.39 10.63
C ARG A 388 17.53 -3.60 9.46
N ASN A 389 16.67 -2.96 8.68
CA ASN A 389 17.02 -2.12 7.53
C ASN A 389 17.89 -2.82 6.46
N ILE A 390 17.82 -4.16 6.38
CA ILE A 390 18.50 -4.98 5.37
C ILE A 390 17.54 -5.41 4.25
N PHE A 391 16.25 -5.14 4.39
CA PHE A 391 15.22 -5.46 3.42
C PHE A 391 14.64 -4.20 2.78
N LYS A 392 14.23 -4.31 1.52
CA LYS A 392 13.54 -3.24 0.77
C LYS A 392 12.07 -3.22 1.10
N THR A 393 11.42 -4.39 1.09
CA THR A 393 10.03 -4.57 1.51
C THR A 393 9.87 -5.82 2.35
N VAL A 394 8.98 -5.74 3.34
CA VAL A 394 8.54 -6.87 4.15
C VAL A 394 7.01 -6.79 4.21
N LYS A 395 6.34 -7.83 3.73
CA LYS A 395 4.88 -7.96 3.74
C LYS A 395 4.50 -9.24 4.47
N SER A 396 3.34 -9.23 5.13
CA SER A 396 2.75 -10.41 5.72
C SER A 396 1.35 -10.63 5.18
N GLU A 397 0.98 -11.89 5.02
CA GLU A 397 -0.35 -12.34 4.65
C GLU A 397 -0.75 -13.47 5.59
N VAL A 398 -1.97 -13.41 6.12
CA VAL A 398 -2.52 -14.44 7.01
C VAL A 398 -3.58 -15.21 6.24
N LEU A 399 -3.39 -16.52 6.14
CA LEU A 399 -4.29 -17.44 5.46
C LEU A 399 -4.96 -18.38 6.47
N GLU A 400 -6.10 -18.96 6.08
CA GLU A 400 -6.71 -20.07 6.84
C GLU A 400 -5.78 -21.28 6.78
N GLY A 401 -5.65 -21.97 7.92
CA GLY A 401 -4.89 -23.22 8.01
C GLY A 401 -5.71 -24.44 7.61
N SER A 402 -5.24 -25.62 8.04
CA SER A 402 -5.91 -26.91 7.80
C SER A 402 -7.27 -27.01 8.53
N SER A 403 -7.52 -26.18 9.53
CA SER A 403 -8.79 -26.06 10.25
C SER A 403 -9.10 -24.60 10.58
N ALA A 404 -10.35 -24.31 10.98
CA ALA A 404 -10.82 -22.96 11.25
C ALA A 404 -10.15 -22.26 12.47
N ASP A 405 -9.52 -23.04 13.32
CA ASP A 405 -8.76 -22.62 14.51
C ASP A 405 -7.24 -22.55 14.26
N LEU A 406 -6.81 -22.72 12.99
CA LEU A 406 -5.41 -22.64 12.58
C LEU A 406 -5.20 -21.55 11.52
N LYS A 407 -4.05 -20.87 11.60
CA LYS A 407 -3.63 -19.86 10.62
C LYS A 407 -2.24 -20.18 10.08
N ILE A 408 -2.06 -19.84 8.81
CA ILE A 408 -0.75 -19.87 8.14
C ILE A 408 -0.33 -18.43 7.91
N ILE A 409 0.90 -18.09 8.31
CA ILE A 409 1.49 -16.78 8.10
C ILE A 409 2.50 -16.87 6.98
N ASN A 410 2.30 -16.12 5.90
CA ASN A 410 3.29 -15.92 4.84
C ASN A 410 3.99 -14.58 5.06
N ILE A 411 5.31 -14.58 5.06
CA ILE A 411 6.15 -13.38 5.15
C ILE A 411 6.96 -13.30 3.85
N ASP A 412 6.58 -12.34 3.00
CA ASP A 412 7.25 -12.09 1.72
C ASP A 412 8.24 -10.94 1.85
N ILE A 413 9.50 -11.21 1.52
CA ILE A 413 10.63 -10.32 1.69
C ILE A 413 11.22 -9.96 0.33
N GLU A 414 11.54 -8.70 0.13
CA GLU A 414 12.38 -8.22 -0.97
C GLU A 414 13.68 -7.69 -0.39
N GLU A 415 14.81 -8.34 -0.70
CA GLU A 415 16.14 -7.93 -0.25
C GLU A 415 16.63 -6.69 -0.99
N LYS A 416 17.55 -5.96 -0.39
CA LYS A 416 18.25 -4.83 -1.00
C LYS A 416 19.76 -4.97 -0.80
N PRO A 417 20.58 -4.29 -1.60
CA PRO A 417 22.01 -4.18 -1.29
C PRO A 417 22.22 -3.59 0.11
N THR A 418 23.07 -4.23 0.91
CA THR A 418 23.32 -3.88 2.32
C THR A 418 24.70 -3.26 2.54
N GLY A 419 25.54 -3.30 1.50
CA GLY A 419 26.84 -2.64 1.48
C GLY A 419 26.70 -1.14 1.23
N GLU A 420 27.41 -0.33 2.02
CA GLU A 420 27.43 1.13 1.94
C GLU A 420 28.88 1.61 1.91
N ILE A 421 29.17 2.58 1.04
CA ILE A 421 30.46 3.27 0.98
C ILE A 421 30.18 4.75 1.18
N SER A 422 30.86 5.38 2.13
CA SER A 422 30.78 6.81 2.36
C SER A 422 32.16 7.44 2.39
N ALA A 423 32.26 8.66 1.88
CA ALA A 423 33.47 9.47 1.94
C ALA A 423 33.08 10.90 2.35
N GLY A 424 33.86 11.48 3.23
CA GLY A 424 33.64 12.82 3.73
C GLY A 424 34.95 13.60 3.79
N ALA A 425 34.85 14.93 3.63
CA ALA A 425 35.96 15.84 3.85
C ALA A 425 35.48 16.99 4.73
N GLY A 426 36.29 17.42 5.67
CA GLY A 426 35.98 18.50 6.60
C GLY A 426 37.21 19.36 6.86
N VAL A 427 37.01 20.56 7.43
CA VAL A 427 38.06 21.45 7.90
C VAL A 427 37.74 21.84 9.33
N GLY A 428 38.65 21.62 10.25
CA GLY A 428 38.55 21.93 11.66
C GLY A 428 39.73 22.70 12.18
N THR A 429 39.75 22.91 13.52
CA THR A 429 40.88 23.57 14.21
C THR A 429 42.21 22.83 14.06
N ASN A 430 42.18 21.54 13.78
CA ASN A 430 43.37 20.67 13.60
C ASN A 430 43.66 20.42 12.13
N GLY A 431 43.20 21.30 11.22
CA GLY A 431 43.42 21.17 9.78
C GLY A 431 42.31 20.44 9.02
N GLY A 432 42.66 19.96 7.83
CA GLY A 432 41.75 19.19 6.99
C GLY A 432 41.58 17.75 7.49
N THR A 433 40.38 17.19 7.35
CA THR A 433 40.04 15.79 7.67
C THR A 433 39.46 15.13 6.44
N LEU A 434 39.91 13.94 6.12
CA LEU A 434 39.31 13.04 5.14
C LEU A 434 38.86 11.76 5.87
N ALA A 435 37.62 11.38 5.66
CA ALA A 435 37.06 10.16 6.23
C ALA A 435 36.52 9.25 5.10
N PHE A 436 36.70 7.96 5.26
CA PHE A 436 36.22 6.94 4.36
C PHE A 436 35.69 5.76 5.16
N THR A 437 34.47 5.36 4.90
CA THR A 437 33.83 4.24 5.60
C THR A 437 33.25 3.25 4.59
N ILE A 438 33.53 1.97 4.80
CA ILE A 438 32.89 0.84 4.13
C ILE A 438 32.12 0.08 5.18
N THR A 439 30.82 -0.12 4.96
CA THR A 439 29.94 -0.88 5.87
C THR A 439 29.21 -1.96 5.10
N GLU A 440 29.15 -3.17 5.68
CA GLU A 440 28.22 -4.22 5.25
C GLU A 440 27.28 -4.55 6.42
N ASN A 441 25.96 -4.37 6.22
CA ASN A 441 24.96 -4.52 7.28
C ASN A 441 24.39 -5.93 7.36
N ASN A 442 24.72 -6.81 6.41
CA ASN A 442 24.25 -8.20 6.36
C ASN A 442 25.40 -9.14 5.97
N TRP A 443 26.49 -9.10 6.73
CA TRP A 443 27.70 -9.86 6.43
C TRP A 443 27.41 -11.35 6.34
N LEU A 444 27.72 -11.94 5.20
CA LEU A 444 27.47 -13.35 4.84
C LEU A 444 25.99 -13.79 4.97
N GLY A 445 25.06 -12.86 4.90
CA GLY A 445 23.63 -13.18 5.09
C GLY A 445 23.21 -13.46 6.53
N GLU A 446 24.08 -13.21 7.50
CA GLU A 446 23.85 -13.52 8.92
C GLU A 446 23.28 -12.33 9.73
N GLY A 447 22.87 -11.24 9.05
CA GLY A 447 22.37 -10.04 9.72
C GLY A 447 23.38 -9.33 10.61
N LYS A 448 24.66 -9.67 10.50
CA LYS A 448 25.77 -9.06 11.25
C LYS A 448 26.33 -7.87 10.50
N LYS A 449 26.82 -6.87 11.23
CA LYS A 449 27.40 -5.67 10.63
C LYS A 449 28.92 -5.71 10.72
N VAL A 450 29.58 -5.42 9.61
CA VAL A 450 31.03 -5.19 9.52
C VAL A 450 31.28 -3.80 8.99
N ALA A 451 32.16 -3.05 9.63
CA ALA A 451 32.56 -1.72 9.16
C ALA A 451 34.08 -1.55 9.19
N LEU A 452 34.58 -0.84 8.20
CA LEU A 452 35.97 -0.35 8.10
C LEU A 452 35.92 1.16 7.97
N ASP A 453 36.50 1.84 8.95
CA ASP A 453 36.57 3.29 8.98
C ASP A 453 38.03 3.73 8.88
N PHE A 454 38.27 4.69 8.02
CA PHE A 454 39.57 5.34 7.87
C PHE A 454 39.38 6.85 8.01
N GLU A 455 40.21 7.46 8.84
CA GLU A 455 40.23 8.91 9.05
C GLU A 455 41.66 9.40 8.95
N LEU A 456 41.86 10.35 8.07
CA LEU A 456 43.15 11.03 7.86
C LEU A 456 42.98 12.49 8.20
N THR A 457 43.79 12.96 9.13
CA THR A 457 43.94 14.39 9.44
C THR A 457 45.37 14.85 9.13
N ALA A 458 45.63 16.16 9.29
CA ALA A 458 46.98 16.68 9.13
C ALA A 458 48.00 16.07 10.14
N GLU A 459 47.51 15.59 11.29
CA GLU A 459 48.31 15.13 12.42
C GLU A 459 48.08 13.66 12.79
N SER A 460 47.11 12.98 12.18
CA SER A 460 46.75 11.61 12.58
C SER A 460 46.18 10.77 11.44
N LEU A 461 46.50 9.49 11.49
CA LEU A 461 45.88 8.43 10.69
C LEU A 461 45.20 7.44 11.64
N LYS A 462 43.87 7.29 11.52
CA LYS A 462 43.09 6.33 12.29
C LYS A 462 42.46 5.31 11.35
N GLY A 463 42.64 4.03 11.66
CA GLY A 463 41.97 2.90 11.04
C GLY A 463 41.18 2.16 12.10
N GLN A 464 39.90 1.84 11.84
CA GLN A 464 39.07 1.09 12.76
C GLN A 464 38.30 -0.01 12.02
N PHE A 465 38.40 -1.22 12.51
CA PHE A 465 37.55 -2.34 12.12
C PHE A 465 36.49 -2.55 13.22
N THR A 466 35.24 -2.70 12.83
CA THR A 466 34.14 -2.97 13.76
C THR A 466 33.32 -4.15 13.27
N TYR A 467 33.07 -5.11 14.14
CA TYR A 467 32.15 -6.22 13.94
C TYR A 467 31.05 -6.14 14.99
N THR A 468 29.79 -6.18 14.56
CA THR A 468 28.61 -6.12 15.43
C THR A 468 27.67 -7.29 15.15
N ASN A 469 27.33 -8.04 16.17
CA ASN A 469 26.20 -8.99 16.16
C ASN A 469 25.04 -8.37 16.95
N PRO A 470 23.99 -7.87 16.29
CA PRO A 470 22.91 -7.12 16.95
C PRO A 470 21.96 -8.01 17.76
N ASN A 471 21.89 -9.31 17.47
CA ASN A 471 21.11 -10.30 18.20
C ASN A 471 22.05 -11.45 18.61
N TYR A 472 22.89 -11.16 19.60
CA TYR A 472 23.89 -12.13 20.08
C TYR A 472 23.23 -13.28 20.86
N ASP A 473 22.17 -12.99 21.57
CA ASP A 473 21.41 -13.96 22.37
C ASP A 473 19.90 -13.84 22.12
N LEU A 474 19.13 -14.76 22.73
CA LEU A 474 17.66 -14.78 22.63
C LEU A 474 16.97 -13.60 23.35
N LEU A 475 17.71 -12.83 24.15
CA LEU A 475 17.19 -11.63 24.83
C LEU A 475 17.34 -10.36 23.94
N GLY A 476 17.92 -10.50 22.75
CA GLY A 476 18.14 -9.38 21.83
C GLY A 476 19.33 -8.49 22.23
N ASN A 477 20.24 -9.01 23.04
CA ASN A 477 21.47 -8.27 23.38
C ASN A 477 22.40 -8.19 22.17
N SER A 478 23.05 -7.04 22.00
CA SER A 478 24.04 -6.80 20.95
C SER A 478 25.46 -6.92 21.51
N ILE A 479 26.35 -7.53 20.74
CA ILE A 479 27.77 -7.55 21.03
C ILE A 479 28.54 -6.89 19.89
N GLN A 480 29.51 -6.04 20.25
CA GLN A 480 30.36 -5.34 19.29
C GLN A 480 31.84 -5.52 19.66
N TYR A 481 32.64 -5.85 18.66
CA TYR A 481 34.09 -5.87 18.75
C TYR A 481 34.66 -4.76 17.88
N SER A 482 35.59 -3.97 18.42
CA SER A 482 36.28 -2.92 17.65
C SER A 482 37.78 -3.06 17.80
N LEU A 483 38.48 -3.01 16.71
CA LEU A 483 39.93 -2.92 16.65
C LEU A 483 40.29 -1.56 16.05
N THR A 484 41.02 -0.74 16.80
CA THR A 484 41.42 0.59 16.37
C THR A 484 42.92 0.72 16.36
N ASN A 485 43.49 1.25 15.28
CA ASN A 485 44.85 1.68 15.20
C ASN A 485 44.89 3.18 14.92
N THR A 486 45.65 3.93 15.70
CA THR A 486 45.80 5.38 15.55
C THR A 486 47.29 5.71 15.59
N THR A 487 47.76 6.39 14.55
CA THR A 487 49.11 6.96 14.49
C THR A 487 48.95 8.47 14.59
N ASN A 488 49.70 9.10 15.50
CA ASN A 488 49.71 10.56 15.68
C ASN A 488 51.13 11.05 15.40
N ASP A 489 51.24 12.03 14.53
CA ASP A 489 52.50 12.72 14.21
C ASP A 489 52.29 14.22 14.41
N LYS A 490 53.00 14.76 15.39
CA LYS A 490 52.96 16.18 15.75
C LYS A 490 54.37 16.74 15.73
N PRO A 491 54.96 16.96 14.52
CA PRO A 491 56.34 17.37 14.38
C PRO A 491 56.64 18.71 15.08
N ASP A 492 55.71 19.63 15.12
CA ASP A 492 55.87 20.93 15.78
C ASP A 492 55.98 20.79 17.31
N GLN A 493 55.56 19.67 17.88
CA GLN A 493 55.61 19.37 19.33
C GLN A 493 56.68 18.30 19.63
N GLY A 494 57.40 17.79 18.64
CA GLY A 494 58.36 16.71 18.78
C GLY A 494 57.74 15.38 19.24
N TYR A 495 56.47 15.12 18.89
CA TYR A 495 55.72 13.96 19.30
C TYR A 495 55.33 13.10 18.10
N GLU A 496 55.72 11.81 18.17
CA GLU A 496 55.31 10.76 17.22
C GLU A 496 54.88 9.52 18.04
N ASN A 497 53.71 8.98 17.78
CA ASN A 497 53.18 7.80 18.48
C ASN A 497 52.29 6.95 17.56
#